data_e6f8dff65808caa877bf601e7b58347e
#
_entry.id   e6f8dff65808caa877bf601e7b58347e
#
_cell.length_a   1.000
_cell.length_b   1.000
_cell.length_c   1.000
_cell.angle_alpha   90.00
_cell.angle_beta   90.00
_cell.angle_gamma   90.00
#
_symmetry.space_group_name_H-M   'P 1'
#
loop_
_entity.id
_entity.type
_entity.pdbx_description
1 polymer ?
#
loop_
_entity_poly.entity_id
_entity_poly.type
_entity_poly.pdbx_seq_one_letter_code
_entity_poly.pdbx_strand_id
1 'polypeptide(L)'
;MDELLSILNEIGLPYAYHHFAEGESPNPPFICYLLPNSDNFAADGRVYYKINDVHIELYTDFKNTELELKVEEVLDRYNIFYNKSEVWIDSEKLYEVMYSYEIGGTDNAE
;
A
#
# COMPACT_ATOMS: atom_id res chain seq x y z
N MET A 1 -1.30 -4.12 10.88
CA MET A 1 -2.52 -3.97 10.10
C MET A 1 -3.35 -2.79 10.50
N ASP A 2 -3.50 -2.56 11.79
CA ASP A 2 -4.32 -1.43 12.20
C ASP A 2 -3.78 -0.11 11.66
N GLU A 3 -2.45 0.05 11.69
CA GLU A 3 -1.87 1.27 11.17
C GLU A 3 -2.13 1.41 9.68
N LEU A 4 -2.01 0.32 8.94
CA LEU A 4 -2.24 0.35 7.50
C LEU A 4 -3.68 0.77 7.20
N LEU A 5 -4.63 0.22 7.93
CA LEU A 5 -6.03 0.58 7.71
C LEU A 5 -6.28 2.04 8.08
N SER A 6 -5.60 2.54 9.12
CA SER A 6 -5.71 3.95 9.47
C SER A 6 -5.17 4.83 8.34
N ILE A 7 -4.06 4.43 7.75
CA ILE A 7 -3.48 5.17 6.63
C ILE A 7 -4.48 5.21 5.47
N LEU A 8 -5.05 4.06 5.13
CA LEU A 8 -5.97 3.99 4.01
C LEU A 8 -7.22 4.83 4.26
N ASN A 9 -7.72 4.80 5.50
CA ASN A 9 -8.87 5.60 5.84
C ASN A 9 -8.58 7.10 5.78
N GLU A 10 -7.38 7.51 6.17
CA GLU A 10 -7.02 8.92 6.10
C GLU A 10 -6.88 9.40 4.67
N ILE A 11 -6.43 8.52 3.78
CA ILE A 11 -6.35 8.89 2.37
C ILE A 11 -7.75 9.15 1.81
N GLY A 12 -8.72 8.37 2.25
CA GLY A 12 -10.11 8.69 1.95
C GLY A 12 -10.65 8.22 0.61
N LEU A 13 -9.92 7.35 -0.07
CA LEU A 13 -10.38 6.80 -1.34
C LEU A 13 -10.95 5.41 -1.12
N PRO A 14 -11.80 4.92 -2.04
CA PRO A 14 -12.21 3.52 -1.96
C PRO A 14 -10.99 2.62 -2.03
N TYR A 15 -10.98 1.56 -1.22
CA TYR A 15 -9.84 0.65 -1.25
C TYR A 15 -10.30 -0.79 -1.06
N ALA A 16 -9.49 -1.72 -1.57
CA ALA A 16 -9.74 -3.14 -1.38
C ALA A 16 -8.42 -3.87 -1.30
N TYR A 17 -8.42 -5.03 -0.66
CA TYR A 17 -7.23 -5.86 -0.60
C TYR A 17 -7.07 -6.58 -1.93
N HIS A 18 -5.93 -6.41 -2.56
CA HIS A 18 -5.53 -7.04 -3.81
C HIS A 18 -6.35 -6.55 -5.00
N HIS A 19 -7.67 -6.63 -4.96
CA HIS A 19 -8.51 -6.17 -6.07
C HIS A 19 -9.94 -6.01 -5.57
N PHE A 20 -10.75 -5.33 -6.36
CA PHE A 20 -12.18 -5.25 -6.07
C PHE A 20 -12.85 -6.46 -6.68
N ALA A 21 -13.97 -6.88 -6.11
CA ALA A 21 -14.72 -7.97 -6.68
C ALA A 21 -15.17 -7.61 -8.09
N GLU A 22 -15.33 -8.62 -8.92
CA GLU A 22 -15.70 -8.40 -10.29
C GLU A 22 -17.02 -7.61 -10.34
N GLY A 23 -17.05 -6.56 -11.13
CA GLY A 23 -18.23 -5.73 -11.25
C GLY A 23 -18.40 -4.71 -10.16
N GLU A 24 -17.48 -4.68 -9.19
CA GLU A 24 -17.60 -3.75 -8.07
C GLU A 24 -16.50 -2.72 -8.02
N SER A 25 -15.65 -2.68 -9.02
CA SER A 25 -14.59 -1.70 -9.05
C SER A 25 -15.19 -0.30 -9.21
N PRO A 26 -14.84 0.63 -8.34
CA PRO A 26 -15.37 1.99 -8.47
C PRO A 26 -14.68 2.70 -9.60
N ASN A 27 -15.18 3.88 -9.94
CA ASN A 27 -14.48 4.73 -10.88
C ASN A 27 -13.19 5.23 -10.23
N PRO A 28 -12.12 5.41 -11.01
CA PRO A 28 -10.91 5.97 -10.43
C PRO A 28 -11.17 7.38 -9.90
N PRO A 29 -10.45 7.78 -8.87
CA PRO A 29 -9.30 7.08 -8.28
C PRO A 29 -9.71 6.09 -7.21
N PHE A 30 -8.93 5.04 -7.07
CA PHE A 30 -9.14 4.08 -6.00
C PHE A 30 -7.80 3.43 -5.64
N ILE A 31 -7.80 2.66 -4.57
CA ILE A 31 -6.58 2.03 -4.07
C ILE A 31 -6.79 0.53 -3.93
N CYS A 32 -5.78 -0.23 -4.30
CA CYS A 32 -5.68 -1.62 -3.91
C CYS A 32 -4.42 -1.76 -3.06
N TYR A 33 -4.48 -2.57 -2.01
CA TYR A 33 -3.30 -2.77 -1.19
C TYR A 33 -3.03 -4.26 -1.07
N LEU A 34 -1.75 -4.58 -0.90
CA LEU A 34 -1.32 -5.97 -0.86
C LEU A 34 -0.24 -6.16 0.18
N LEU A 35 -0.17 -7.38 0.67
CA LEU A 35 0.93 -7.80 1.54
C LEU A 35 1.61 -8.96 0.83
N PRO A 36 2.37 -8.67 -0.23
CA PRO A 36 2.84 -9.73 -1.13
C PRO A 36 3.88 -10.66 -0.54
N ASN A 37 4.67 -10.18 0.38
CA ASN A 37 5.75 -10.99 0.93
C ASN A 37 5.95 -10.71 2.40
N SER A 38 6.53 -11.66 3.09
CA SER A 38 6.97 -11.40 4.44
C SER A 38 8.33 -12.04 4.60
N ASP A 39 9.20 -11.34 5.31
CA ASP A 39 10.51 -11.86 5.64
C ASP A 39 10.52 -12.10 7.13
N ASN A 40 11.02 -13.25 7.52
CA ASN A 40 11.08 -13.60 8.93
C ASN A 40 12.50 -13.89 9.31
N PHE A 41 12.90 -13.42 10.47
CA PHE A 41 14.18 -13.78 11.02
C PHE A 41 13.94 -14.92 11.99
N ALA A 42 14.82 -15.89 11.98
CA ALA A 42 14.73 -17.01 12.86
C ALA A 42 16.09 -17.28 13.50
N ALA A 43 16.08 -17.69 14.73
CA ALA A 43 17.30 -18.13 15.40
C ALA A 43 16.87 -19.24 16.34
N ASP A 44 17.67 -20.28 16.45
CA ASP A 44 17.35 -21.44 17.29
C ASP A 44 15.97 -21.99 16.94
N GLY A 45 15.61 -21.94 15.68
CA GLY A 45 14.34 -22.51 15.25
C GLY A 45 13.13 -21.67 15.57
N ARG A 46 13.33 -20.44 16.05
CA ARG A 46 12.20 -19.58 16.39
C ARG A 46 12.19 -18.38 15.50
N VAL A 47 10.99 -17.83 15.29
CA VAL A 47 10.82 -16.61 14.52
C VAL A 47 10.82 -15.46 15.51
N TYR A 48 11.80 -14.58 15.38
CA TYR A 48 11.88 -13.42 16.27
C TYR A 48 11.22 -12.19 15.67
N TYR A 49 11.26 -12.04 14.34
CA TYR A 49 10.66 -10.90 13.69
C TYR A 49 9.82 -11.36 12.54
N LYS A 50 8.79 -10.61 12.27
CA LYS A 50 8.06 -10.76 11.03
C LYS A 50 8.10 -9.41 10.35
N ILE A 51 8.61 -9.37 9.11
CA ILE A 51 8.68 -8.17 8.32
C ILE A 51 7.78 -8.40 7.13
N ASN A 52 6.79 -7.56 6.96
CA ASN A 52 5.85 -7.68 5.85
C ASN A 52 6.06 -6.56 4.87
N ASP A 53 6.10 -6.91 3.60
CA ASP A 53 6.09 -5.90 2.56
C ASP A 53 4.66 -5.43 2.40
N VAL A 54 4.50 -4.15 2.17
CA VAL A 54 3.19 -3.55 1.91
C VAL A 54 3.25 -2.83 0.60
N HIS A 55 2.27 -3.06 -0.25
CA HIS A 55 2.13 -2.30 -1.48
C HIS A 55 0.81 -1.55 -1.40
N ILE A 56 0.85 -0.25 -1.63
CA ILE A 56 -0.36 0.55 -1.77
C ILE A 56 -0.36 1.03 -3.21
N GLU A 57 -1.34 0.61 -3.98
CA GLU A 57 -1.42 0.90 -5.40
C GLU A 57 -2.53 1.91 -5.64
N LEU A 58 -2.15 3.09 -6.07
CA LEU A 58 -3.11 4.16 -6.37
C LEU A 58 -3.40 4.15 -7.87
N TYR A 59 -4.66 3.99 -8.21
CA TYR A 59 -5.08 3.94 -9.62
C TYR A 59 -5.80 5.22 -9.98
N THR A 60 -5.36 5.86 -11.06
CA THR A 60 -6.00 7.09 -11.54
C THR A 60 -6.12 7.00 -13.05
N ASP A 61 -7.11 7.69 -13.61
CA ASP A 61 -7.29 7.68 -15.06
C ASP A 61 -6.53 8.80 -15.76
N PHE A 62 -5.87 9.65 -15.00
CA PHE A 62 -4.95 10.64 -15.55
C PHE A 62 -3.84 10.84 -14.53
N LYS A 63 -2.73 11.44 -14.97
CA LYS A 63 -1.62 11.70 -14.05
C LYS A 63 -2.07 12.74 -13.04
N ASN A 64 -2.19 12.34 -11.78
CA ASN A 64 -2.77 13.18 -10.74
C ASN A 64 -1.77 13.42 -9.62
N THR A 65 -0.89 14.38 -9.84
CA THR A 65 0.18 14.65 -8.88
C THR A 65 -0.34 15.21 -7.56
N GLU A 66 -1.45 15.92 -7.59
CA GLU A 66 -2.01 16.44 -6.34
C GLU A 66 -2.47 15.31 -5.44
N LEU A 67 -3.10 14.31 -6.03
CA LEU A 67 -3.56 13.18 -5.25
C LEU A 67 -2.39 12.36 -4.75
N GLU A 68 -1.35 12.22 -5.59
CA GLU A 68 -0.15 11.52 -5.14
C GLU A 68 0.46 12.22 -3.93
N LEU A 69 0.51 13.54 -3.95
CA LEU A 69 1.05 14.28 -2.82
C LEU A 69 0.22 14.07 -1.57
N LYS A 70 -1.10 13.96 -1.72
CA LYS A 70 -1.96 13.71 -0.57
C LYS A 70 -1.65 12.35 0.06
N VAL A 71 -1.49 11.34 -0.77
CA VAL A 71 -1.14 10.01 -0.27
C VAL A 71 0.22 10.06 0.44
N GLU A 72 1.17 10.75 -0.20
CA GLU A 72 2.51 10.82 0.36
C GLU A 72 2.54 11.58 1.68
N GLU A 73 1.71 12.62 1.82
CA GLU A 73 1.62 13.32 3.09
C GLU A 73 1.14 12.40 4.21
N VAL A 74 0.18 11.55 3.91
CA VAL A 74 -0.30 10.61 4.93
C VAL A 74 0.81 9.67 5.32
N LEU A 75 1.51 9.11 4.33
CA LEU A 75 2.61 8.20 4.63
C LEU A 75 3.70 8.89 5.44
N ASP A 76 4.01 10.13 5.09
CA ASP A 76 5.03 10.88 5.81
C ASP A 76 4.63 11.13 7.27
N ARG A 77 3.36 11.38 7.52
CA ARG A 77 2.91 11.60 8.89
C ARG A 77 3.06 10.36 9.75
N TYR A 78 3.04 9.18 9.12
CA TYR A 78 3.23 7.93 9.85
C TYR A 78 4.69 7.50 9.85
N ASN A 79 5.59 8.37 9.37
CA ASN A 79 7.03 8.09 9.31
C ASN A 79 7.34 6.85 8.48
N ILE A 80 6.62 6.66 7.41
CA ILE A 80 6.82 5.53 6.52
C ILE A 80 7.89 5.88 5.50
N PHE A 81 8.89 5.02 5.38
CA PHE A 81 9.92 5.17 4.37
C PHE A 81 9.53 4.28 3.21
N TYR A 82 9.09 4.86 2.13
CA TYR A 82 8.52 4.11 1.02
C TYR A 82 9.32 4.30 -0.25
N ASN A 83 9.15 3.34 -1.16
CA ASN A 83 9.63 3.47 -2.53
C ASN A 83 8.41 3.71 -3.41
N LYS A 84 8.59 4.50 -4.44
CA LYS A 84 7.50 4.87 -5.32
C LYS A 84 7.82 4.45 -6.74
N SER A 85 6.87 3.87 -7.43
CA SER A 85 7.03 3.54 -8.83
C SER A 85 5.72 3.79 -9.55
N GLU A 86 5.77 3.85 -10.86
CA GLU A 86 4.58 4.18 -11.63
C GLU A 86 4.58 3.38 -12.93
N VAL A 87 3.42 2.95 -13.33
CA VAL A 87 3.27 2.27 -14.61
C VAL A 87 1.94 2.68 -15.22
N TRP A 88 1.90 2.77 -16.54
CA TRP A 88 0.67 2.99 -17.27
C TRP A 88 0.15 1.63 -17.71
N ILE A 89 -1.10 1.32 -17.35
CA ILE A 89 -1.72 0.06 -17.71
C ILE A 89 -2.62 0.32 -18.90
N ASP A 90 -2.10 0.05 -20.10
CA ASP A 90 -2.80 0.43 -21.31
C ASP A 90 -4.12 -0.30 -21.47
N SER A 91 -4.18 -1.56 -21.08
CA SER A 91 -5.41 -2.34 -21.21
C SER A 91 -6.54 -1.78 -20.36
N GLU A 92 -6.20 -1.12 -19.26
CA GLU A 92 -7.20 -0.56 -18.34
C GLU A 92 -7.35 0.93 -18.46
N LYS A 93 -6.44 1.58 -19.20
CA LYS A 93 -6.38 3.03 -19.34
C LYS A 93 -6.24 3.70 -17.97
N LEU A 94 -5.37 3.13 -17.15
CA LEU A 94 -5.13 3.64 -15.81
C LEU A 94 -3.65 3.78 -15.55
N TYR A 95 -3.28 4.77 -14.75
CA TYR A 95 -1.97 4.83 -14.13
C TYR A 95 -2.04 4.09 -12.83
N GLU A 96 -0.98 3.34 -12.53
CA GLU A 96 -0.82 2.72 -11.23
C GLU A 96 0.42 3.33 -10.58
N VAL A 97 0.26 4.03 -9.47
CA VAL A 97 1.39 4.53 -8.70
C VAL A 97 1.48 3.65 -7.46
N MET A 98 2.60 2.95 -7.31
CA MET A 98 2.75 2.02 -6.22
C MET A 98 3.71 2.57 -5.18
N TYR A 99 3.27 2.52 -3.93
CA TYR A 99 4.11 2.87 -2.78
C TYR A 99 4.38 1.59 -2.04
N SER A 100 5.65 1.22 -1.92
CA SER A 100 6.00 -0.02 -1.23
C SER A 100 6.89 0.27 -0.03
N TYR A 101 6.63 -0.43 1.05
CA TYR A 101 7.41 -0.27 2.26
C TYR A 101 7.28 -1.53 3.10
N GLU A 102 8.04 -1.58 4.17
CA GLU A 102 8.03 -2.73 5.06
C GLU A 102 7.44 -2.34 6.40
N ILE A 103 6.64 -3.24 6.96
CA ILE A 103 6.17 -3.09 8.32
C ILE A 103 6.95 -4.10 9.15
N GLY A 104 7.69 -3.60 10.11
CA GLY A 104 8.41 -4.47 11.00
C GLY A 104 7.46 -4.97 12.04
N GLY A 105 7.44 -6.25 12.18
CA GLY A 105 6.54 -6.79 13.11
C GLY A 105 7.09 -6.95 14.44
N THR A 106 8.20 -6.47 14.64
CA THR A 106 8.78 -6.68 15.78
C THR A 106 8.33 -6.09 16.82
N ASP A 107 8.01 -5.24 16.57
CA ASP A 107 7.72 -4.64 17.52
C ASP A 107 7.14 -5.22 18.33
N ASN A 108 6.66 -5.84 18.20
CA ASN A 108 6.02 -6.51 18.93
C ASN A 108 6.81 -7.19 19.64
N ALA A 109 7.72 -7.20 19.42
CA ALA A 109 8.47 -7.93 20.14
C ALA A 109 8.76 -7.18 21.24
N GLU A 110 8.42 -6.25 21.29
CA GLU A 110 8.73 -5.64 22.26
C GLU A 110 8.07 -5.83 23.17
#